data_a2931a15d68356ebad53641d79ce3a50
#
_entry.id   a2931a15d68356ebad53641d79ce3a50
#
_cell.length_a   1.000
_cell.length_b   1.000
_cell.length_c   1.000
_cell.angle_alpha   90.00
_cell.angle_beta   90.00
_cell.angle_gamma   90.00
#
_symmetry.space_group_name_H-M   'P 1'
#
loop_
_entity.id
_entity.type
_entity.pdbx_description
1 polymer ?
#
loop_
_entity_poly.entity_id
_entity_poly.type
_entity_poly.pdbx_seq_one_letter_code
_entity_poly.pdbx_strand_id
1 'polypeptide(L)'
;MSYFIVSHNAALALLAHIPNPRFGDSEPEVVSIAGACALCDQEAQEFIDHYDLGIDVLDLMVPKRADRRRTKHVATHLCTNELPAGSFISLGHWRGDLGAYVCSPELAFLQAVHDGDAAEAIYAGYAMTADYRLDNLASGGVTSRDMGMRDGKLTTMELIAAYIEKSPKVRDIAKAKALLAYVIEGSRSPRESGLCMFMSLPARYGGYALGKAELNKKYFIRDGYNDGRKRKLRVLERMPDITLTAKAEVGVDKVRAGLLPEVLTALVDYDSDAIHDGSDKIHKDAERRNELQLLNGVAYFTVTTDQASDYEKLVRLCERIRRKLHRNKRPVFNRAMNEKQRYLALARVETKRFKLWQTVIEAHLRW
;
A
#
# COMPACT_ATOMS: atom_id res chain seq x y z
N MET A 1 30.22 -14.08 16.06
CA MET A 1 30.13 -12.78 15.36
C MET A 1 29.06 -11.96 16.03
N SER A 2 29.31 -10.67 16.24
CA SER A 2 28.27 -9.73 16.71
C SER A 2 27.48 -9.23 15.51
N TYR A 3 26.20 -8.98 15.66
CA TYR A 3 25.33 -8.42 14.62
C TYR A 3 24.19 -7.64 15.24
N PHE A 4 23.60 -6.75 14.47
CA PHE A 4 22.37 -6.05 14.83
C PHE A 4 21.24 -6.36 13.85
N ILE A 5 20.01 -6.18 14.30
CA ILE A 5 18.80 -6.48 13.52
C ILE A 5 17.93 -5.25 13.47
N VAL A 6 17.78 -4.65 12.27
CA VAL A 6 16.86 -3.54 11.99
C VAL A 6 15.43 -4.06 11.99
N SER A 7 14.52 -3.34 12.64
CA SER A 7 13.15 -3.81 12.89
C SER A 7 12.12 -2.68 12.83
N HIS A 8 10.85 -3.00 13.01
CA HIS A 8 9.72 -2.05 13.13
C HIS A 8 9.71 -0.99 12.03
N ASN A 9 9.58 0.30 12.34
CA ASN A 9 9.52 1.36 11.34
C ASN A 9 10.83 1.49 10.56
N ALA A 10 11.97 1.30 11.21
CA ALA A 10 13.26 1.33 10.51
C ALA A 10 13.42 0.20 9.50
N ALA A 11 12.87 -1.00 9.77
CA ALA A 11 12.86 -2.09 8.78
C ALA A 11 11.94 -1.76 7.60
N LEU A 12 10.76 -1.17 7.84
CA LEU A 12 9.87 -0.74 6.77
C LEU A 12 10.51 0.32 5.88
N ALA A 13 11.15 1.34 6.50
CA ALA A 13 11.89 2.36 5.79
C ALA A 13 13.01 1.76 4.93
N LEU A 14 13.85 0.92 5.53
CA LEU A 14 14.96 0.29 4.82
C LEU A 14 14.48 -0.57 3.64
N LEU A 15 13.53 -1.48 3.88
CA LEU A 15 12.97 -2.35 2.85
C LEU A 15 12.28 -1.59 1.71
N ALA A 16 11.69 -0.41 2.01
CA ALA A 16 11.09 0.43 0.99
C ALA A 16 12.12 1.06 0.04
N HIS A 17 13.38 1.29 0.50
CA HIS A 17 14.42 1.99 -0.27
C HIS A 17 15.41 1.05 -0.95
N ILE A 18 15.68 -0.13 -0.40
CA ILE A 18 16.67 -1.05 -0.96
C ILE A 18 16.07 -2.00 -2.01
N PRO A 19 16.90 -2.53 -2.94
CA PRO A 19 16.55 -3.69 -3.74
C PRO A 19 16.13 -4.87 -2.86
N ASN A 20 15.41 -5.87 -3.43
CA ASN A 20 15.01 -7.01 -2.65
C ASN A 20 16.25 -7.77 -2.08
N PRO A 21 16.48 -7.74 -0.77
CA PRO A 21 17.68 -8.33 -0.19
C PRO A 21 17.66 -9.87 -0.20
N ARG A 22 16.53 -10.50 -0.55
CA ARG A 22 16.42 -11.97 -0.74
C ARG A 22 16.87 -12.43 -2.12
N PHE A 23 17.24 -11.52 -3.00
CA PHE A 23 17.61 -11.90 -4.36
C PHE A 23 19.02 -12.49 -4.38
N GLY A 24 19.10 -13.81 -4.40
CA GLY A 24 20.32 -14.62 -4.47
C GLY A 24 20.01 -16.04 -4.05
N ASP A 25 20.72 -17.02 -4.61
CA ASP A 25 20.52 -18.47 -4.42
C ASP A 25 20.87 -19.03 -3.02
N SER A 26 20.95 -18.18 -1.99
CA SER A 26 21.23 -18.63 -0.64
C SER A 26 19.95 -19.09 0.07
N GLU A 27 20.00 -20.31 0.62
CA GLU A 27 18.97 -20.79 1.54
C GLU A 27 18.76 -19.79 2.69
N PRO A 28 17.50 -19.66 3.20
CA PRO A 28 17.21 -18.74 4.30
C PRO A 28 18.10 -19.08 5.51
N GLU A 29 18.99 -18.18 5.85
CA GLU A 29 19.86 -18.34 7.01
C GLU A 29 19.03 -18.33 8.30
N VAL A 30 19.26 -19.30 9.18
CA VAL A 30 18.63 -19.34 10.49
C VAL A 30 19.44 -18.47 11.44
N VAL A 31 19.04 -17.20 11.56
CA VAL A 31 19.68 -16.25 12.46
C VAL A 31 18.97 -16.28 13.81
N SER A 32 19.72 -16.55 14.87
CA SER A 32 19.19 -16.51 16.25
C SER A 32 19.21 -15.08 16.77
N ILE A 33 18.10 -14.60 17.33
CA ILE A 33 18.08 -13.28 17.98
C ILE A 33 19.05 -13.18 19.18
N ALA A 34 19.46 -14.32 19.76
CA ALA A 34 20.30 -14.37 20.97
C ALA A 34 21.66 -13.65 20.83
N GLY A 35 22.20 -13.53 19.62
CA GLY A 35 23.43 -12.82 19.32
C GLY A 35 23.28 -11.36 18.92
N ALA A 36 22.04 -10.86 18.84
CA ALA A 36 21.81 -9.49 18.40
C ALA A 36 22.24 -8.47 19.46
N CYS A 37 22.90 -7.39 19.01
CA CYS A 37 23.33 -6.27 19.86
C CYS A 37 22.65 -4.97 19.39
N ALA A 38 22.71 -3.93 20.22
CA ALA A 38 22.26 -2.59 19.86
C ALA A 38 23.48 -1.72 19.50
N LEU A 39 23.32 -0.89 18.48
CA LEU A 39 24.28 0.12 18.03
C LEU A 39 24.32 1.30 18.99
N CYS A 40 25.45 2.02 19.07
CA CYS A 40 25.46 3.35 19.69
C CYS A 40 24.78 4.39 18.80
N ASP A 41 24.50 5.60 19.32
CA ASP A 41 23.80 6.66 18.57
C ASP A 41 24.55 7.09 17.30
N GLN A 42 25.88 7.16 17.37
CA GLN A 42 26.70 7.53 16.23
C GLN A 42 26.60 6.49 15.12
N GLU A 43 26.74 5.21 15.44
CA GLU A 43 26.65 4.11 14.47
C GLU A 43 25.24 4.04 13.85
N ALA A 44 24.21 4.27 14.64
CA ALA A 44 22.83 4.29 14.18
C ALA A 44 22.57 5.46 13.21
N GLN A 45 23.07 6.67 13.52
CA GLN A 45 22.94 7.82 12.63
C GLN A 45 23.69 7.56 11.32
N GLU A 46 24.90 7.02 11.37
CA GLU A 46 25.65 6.69 10.17
C GLU A 46 24.96 5.63 9.30
N PHE A 47 24.24 4.67 9.93
CA PHE A 47 23.44 3.68 9.20
C PHE A 47 22.22 4.34 8.53
N ILE A 48 21.52 5.21 9.24
CA ILE A 48 20.36 5.98 8.73
C ILE A 48 20.78 6.82 7.52
N ASP A 49 21.91 7.54 7.65
CA ASP A 49 22.44 8.42 6.59
C ASP A 49 22.91 7.63 5.38
N HIS A 50 23.57 6.47 5.60
CA HIS A 50 24.07 5.62 4.52
C HIS A 50 22.97 5.12 3.58
N TYR A 51 21.81 4.77 4.14
CA TYR A 51 20.67 4.29 3.37
C TYR A 51 19.65 5.38 3.03
N ASP A 52 19.89 6.63 3.45
CA ASP A 52 18.98 7.79 3.27
C ASP A 52 17.54 7.47 3.70
N LEU A 53 17.39 6.90 4.92
CA LEU A 53 16.12 6.34 5.37
C LEU A 53 15.04 7.39 5.69
N GLY A 54 15.41 8.65 5.86
CA GLY A 54 14.47 9.73 6.20
C GLY A 54 13.82 9.59 7.59
N ILE A 55 14.43 8.81 8.49
CA ILE A 55 13.99 8.59 9.88
C ILE A 55 15.00 9.16 10.86
N ASP A 56 14.56 9.52 12.08
CA ASP A 56 15.43 10.04 13.14
C ASP A 56 15.94 8.94 14.08
N VAL A 57 15.24 7.80 14.14
CA VAL A 57 15.49 6.74 15.12
C VAL A 57 15.55 5.39 14.43
N LEU A 58 16.64 4.66 14.65
CA LEU A 58 16.85 3.29 14.20
C LEU A 58 16.24 2.31 15.20
N ASP A 59 15.21 1.58 14.79
CA ASP A 59 14.59 0.53 15.59
C ASP A 59 15.39 -0.77 15.47
N LEU A 60 15.84 -1.31 16.59
CA LEU A 60 16.65 -2.54 16.65
C LEU A 60 16.00 -3.59 17.54
N MET A 61 16.10 -4.87 17.17
CA MET A 61 15.68 -5.97 18.02
C MET A 61 16.80 -6.42 18.96
N VAL A 62 16.45 -6.68 20.22
CA VAL A 62 17.38 -7.20 21.23
C VAL A 62 16.78 -8.38 21.98
N PRO A 63 17.62 -9.38 22.41
CA PRO A 63 17.15 -10.59 23.06
C PRO A 63 16.88 -10.42 24.55
N LYS A 64 17.51 -9.44 25.21
CA LYS A 64 17.52 -9.30 26.67
C LYS A 64 16.88 -7.98 27.11
N ARG A 65 16.15 -8.02 28.21
CA ARG A 65 15.54 -6.83 28.83
C ARG A 65 16.58 -5.79 29.25
N ALA A 66 17.77 -6.24 29.65
CA ALA A 66 18.88 -5.37 30.02
C ALA A 66 19.41 -4.52 28.85
N ASP A 67 19.24 -5.00 27.60
CA ASP A 67 19.71 -4.32 26.39
C ASP A 67 18.66 -3.30 25.86
N ARG A 68 17.48 -3.21 26.51
CA ARG A 68 16.46 -2.23 26.15
C ARG A 68 16.93 -0.82 26.47
N ARG A 69 16.92 0.03 25.46
CA ARG A 69 17.21 1.46 25.60
C ARG A 69 16.46 2.28 24.58
N ARG A 70 16.28 3.55 24.88
CA ARG A 70 15.84 4.57 23.92
C ARG A 70 16.76 5.77 24.10
N THR A 71 17.45 6.12 23.06
CA THR A 71 18.36 7.25 22.98
C THR A 71 17.90 8.21 21.88
N LYS A 72 18.76 9.11 21.45
CA LYS A 72 18.41 10.07 20.39
C LYS A 72 18.15 9.35 19.04
N HIS A 73 19.00 8.39 18.69
CA HIS A 73 18.97 7.74 17.37
C HIS A 73 18.73 6.22 17.44
N VAL A 74 18.52 5.65 18.62
CA VAL A 74 18.28 4.21 18.80
C VAL A 74 17.05 3.97 19.66
N ALA A 75 16.14 3.11 19.18
CA ALA A 75 15.11 2.48 19.98
C ALA A 75 15.25 0.96 19.92
N THR A 76 15.32 0.28 21.07
CA THR A 76 15.44 -1.17 21.09
C THR A 76 14.16 -1.85 21.52
N HIS A 77 13.82 -2.92 20.81
CA HIS A 77 12.61 -3.72 20.99
C HIS A 77 12.97 -5.12 21.47
N LEU A 78 12.42 -5.53 22.59
CA LEU A 78 12.66 -6.85 23.14
C LEU A 78 11.92 -7.93 22.35
N CYS A 79 12.64 -8.92 21.87
CA CYS A 79 12.06 -10.11 21.29
C CYS A 79 12.60 -11.35 22.04
N THR A 80 11.70 -12.06 22.70
CA THR A 80 12.01 -13.30 23.45
C THR A 80 11.36 -14.52 22.81
N ASN A 81 10.56 -14.33 21.75
CA ASN A 81 9.92 -15.41 21.05
C ASN A 81 10.84 -16.05 20.03
N GLU A 82 10.74 -17.35 19.87
CA GLU A 82 11.28 -18.03 18.71
C GLU A 82 10.49 -17.59 17.46
N LEU A 83 11.20 -17.12 16.46
CA LEU A 83 10.64 -16.70 15.19
C LEU A 83 10.88 -17.77 14.12
N PRO A 84 10.00 -17.90 13.13
CA PRO A 84 10.20 -18.81 12.01
C PRO A 84 11.51 -18.58 11.26
N ALA A 85 12.06 -19.60 10.63
CA ALA A 85 13.18 -19.44 9.71
C ALA A 85 12.85 -18.42 8.61
N GLY A 86 13.82 -17.61 8.23
CA GLY A 86 13.64 -16.52 7.26
C GLY A 86 13.05 -15.23 7.84
N SER A 87 12.91 -15.13 9.18
CA SER A 87 12.48 -13.89 9.84
C SER A 87 13.47 -12.74 9.72
N PHE A 88 14.72 -13.03 9.46
CA PHE A 88 15.80 -12.06 9.29
C PHE A 88 16.51 -12.28 7.97
N ILE A 89 16.89 -11.20 7.31
CA ILE A 89 17.58 -11.19 6.03
C ILE A 89 18.93 -10.50 6.22
N SER A 90 20.00 -11.10 5.73
CA SER A 90 21.33 -10.53 5.80
C SER A 90 21.47 -9.33 4.86
N LEU A 91 22.04 -8.25 5.37
CA LEU A 91 22.50 -7.09 4.60
C LEU A 91 24.02 -7.13 4.38
N GLY A 92 24.68 -8.21 4.86
CA GLY A 92 26.13 -8.33 4.85
C GLY A 92 26.80 -7.77 6.10
N HIS A 93 28.03 -7.31 5.95
CA HIS A 93 28.79 -6.68 7.03
C HIS A 93 28.61 -5.15 6.98
N TRP A 94 28.32 -4.54 8.13
CA TRP A 94 28.21 -3.09 8.24
C TRP A 94 29.58 -2.42 8.40
N ARG A 95 30.35 -2.87 9.40
CA ARG A 95 31.72 -2.38 9.70
C ARG A 95 32.55 -3.52 10.26
N GLY A 96 33.72 -3.77 9.67
CA GLY A 96 34.57 -4.89 10.08
C GLY A 96 33.78 -6.20 10.10
N ASP A 97 33.77 -6.87 11.24
CA ASP A 97 33.08 -8.15 11.43
C ASP A 97 31.65 -8.01 11.99
N LEU A 98 31.10 -6.78 12.08
CA LEU A 98 29.75 -6.54 12.57
C LEU A 98 28.73 -6.84 11.47
N GLY A 99 27.97 -7.91 11.63
CA GLY A 99 26.89 -8.29 10.71
C GLY A 99 25.69 -7.35 10.83
N ALA A 100 25.01 -7.10 9.71
CA ALA A 100 23.78 -6.34 9.65
C ALA A 100 22.65 -7.21 9.09
N TYR A 101 21.50 -7.19 9.76
CA TYR A 101 20.30 -7.89 9.35
C TYR A 101 19.09 -6.95 9.40
N VAL A 102 18.08 -7.27 8.61
CA VAL A 102 16.77 -6.60 8.67
C VAL A 102 15.66 -7.64 8.88
N CYS A 103 14.62 -7.27 9.61
CA CYS A 103 13.42 -8.08 9.68
C CYS A 103 12.86 -8.33 8.29
N SER A 104 12.42 -9.55 8.02
CA SER A 104 11.77 -9.87 6.76
C SER A 104 10.51 -9.01 6.55
N PRO A 105 10.07 -8.78 5.32
CA PRO A 105 8.86 -8.02 5.03
C PRO A 105 7.62 -8.56 5.78
N GLU A 106 7.53 -9.88 5.94
CA GLU A 106 6.43 -10.55 6.66
C GLU A 106 6.48 -10.26 8.16
N LEU A 107 7.68 -10.29 8.77
CA LEU A 107 7.86 -9.93 10.17
C LEU A 107 7.63 -8.43 10.38
N ALA A 108 8.13 -7.57 9.48
CA ALA A 108 7.93 -6.13 9.53
C ALA A 108 6.44 -5.78 9.45
N PHE A 109 5.63 -6.49 8.62
CA PHE A 109 4.18 -6.35 8.60
C PHE A 109 3.55 -6.70 9.96
N LEU A 110 3.97 -7.80 10.61
CA LEU A 110 3.46 -8.17 11.94
C LEU A 110 3.81 -7.13 13.01
N GLN A 111 5.01 -6.56 12.95
CA GLN A 111 5.45 -5.48 13.84
C GLN A 111 4.60 -4.22 13.62
N ALA A 112 4.32 -3.84 12.38
CA ALA A 112 3.42 -2.73 12.06
C ALA A 112 1.98 -2.95 12.56
N VAL A 113 1.49 -4.19 12.53
CA VAL A 113 0.18 -4.56 13.11
C VAL A 113 0.17 -4.41 14.62
N HIS A 114 1.30 -4.71 15.27
CA HIS A 114 1.42 -4.62 16.73
C HIS A 114 1.51 -3.17 17.21
N ASP A 115 2.35 -2.36 16.59
CA ASP A 115 2.70 -1.01 17.06
C ASP A 115 1.80 0.08 16.49
N GLY A 116 1.34 -0.10 15.24
CA GLY A 116 0.58 0.88 14.50
C GLY A 116 -0.94 0.79 14.65
N ASP A 117 -1.60 1.81 14.14
CA ASP A 117 -3.03 1.72 13.91
C ASP A 117 -3.35 0.82 12.69
N ALA A 118 -4.63 0.52 12.49
CA ALA A 118 -5.03 -0.39 11.42
C ALA A 118 -4.72 0.16 10.01
N ALA A 119 -4.77 1.48 9.81
CA ALA A 119 -4.48 2.09 8.52
C ALA A 119 -2.98 2.03 8.21
N GLU A 120 -2.14 2.35 9.18
CA GLU A 120 -0.68 2.25 9.07
C GLU A 120 -0.25 0.82 8.77
N ALA A 121 -0.80 -0.16 9.50
CA ALA A 121 -0.50 -1.57 9.26
C ALA A 121 -0.94 -2.07 7.87
N ILE A 122 -2.15 -1.70 7.42
CA ILE A 122 -2.61 -2.05 6.06
C ILE A 122 -1.68 -1.41 5.03
N TYR A 123 -1.31 -0.15 5.23
CA TYR A 123 -0.42 0.55 4.31
C TYR A 123 0.99 -0.06 4.27
N ALA A 124 1.54 -0.51 5.41
CA ALA A 124 2.76 -1.29 5.43
C ALA A 124 2.65 -2.56 4.56
N GLY A 125 1.51 -3.25 4.62
CA GLY A 125 1.23 -4.38 3.73
C GLY A 125 1.25 -4.00 2.25
N TYR A 126 0.63 -2.87 1.87
CA TYR A 126 0.70 -2.37 0.49
C TYR A 126 2.13 -2.08 0.06
N ALA A 127 2.93 -1.39 0.89
CA ALA A 127 4.30 -1.05 0.57
C ALA A 127 5.20 -2.29 0.42
N MET A 128 5.00 -3.31 1.26
CA MET A 128 5.80 -4.55 1.19
C MET A 128 5.43 -5.42 -0.03
N THR A 129 4.20 -5.31 -0.55
CA THR A 129 3.73 -6.07 -1.73
C THR A 129 3.68 -5.23 -3.01
N ALA A 130 4.25 -4.03 -2.99
CA ALA A 130 4.27 -3.09 -4.11
C ALA A 130 5.22 -3.51 -5.23
N ASP A 131 4.95 -3.02 -6.43
CA ASP A 131 5.80 -3.12 -7.63
C ASP A 131 6.75 -1.90 -7.77
N TYR A 132 6.94 -1.13 -6.70
CA TYR A 132 7.86 0.02 -6.64
C TYR A 132 8.76 -0.05 -5.40
N ARG A 133 9.88 0.66 -5.46
CA ARG A 133 10.66 1.08 -4.30
C ARG A 133 10.78 2.60 -4.27
N LEU A 134 11.00 3.16 -3.10
CA LEU A 134 11.29 4.58 -2.95
C LEU A 134 12.71 4.86 -3.45
N ASP A 135 12.86 5.96 -4.17
CA ASP A 135 14.14 6.38 -4.74
C ASP A 135 14.17 7.90 -4.82
N ASN A 136 14.85 8.52 -3.87
CA ASN A 136 14.93 9.98 -3.78
C ASN A 136 15.65 10.64 -4.97
N LEU A 137 16.38 9.84 -5.77
CA LEU A 137 17.06 10.31 -6.98
C LEU A 137 16.19 10.16 -8.25
N ALA A 138 15.14 9.36 -8.20
CA ALA A 138 14.26 9.14 -9.33
C ALA A 138 13.27 10.31 -9.52
N SER A 139 12.97 10.64 -10.77
CA SER A 139 11.88 11.56 -11.09
C SER A 139 10.56 10.99 -10.59
N GLY A 140 9.91 11.68 -9.65
CA GLY A 140 8.69 11.20 -9.00
C GLY A 140 8.91 10.39 -7.72
N GLY A 141 10.16 10.22 -7.25
CA GLY A 141 10.49 9.63 -5.96
C GLY A 141 10.33 8.11 -5.88
N VAL A 142 10.12 7.42 -7.01
CA VAL A 142 9.94 5.96 -7.06
C VAL A 142 10.64 5.34 -8.26
N THR A 143 11.11 4.11 -8.08
CA THR A 143 11.62 3.25 -9.15
C THR A 143 10.80 1.97 -9.19
N SER A 144 10.50 1.46 -10.39
CA SER A 144 9.80 0.19 -10.56
C SER A 144 10.66 -0.97 -10.06
N ARG A 145 10.06 -1.90 -9.31
CA ARG A 145 10.66 -3.20 -9.03
C ARG A 145 10.48 -4.08 -10.26
N ASP A 146 11.55 -4.22 -11.03
CA ASP A 146 11.50 -5.01 -12.27
C ASP A 146 11.40 -6.50 -11.93
N MET A 147 10.35 -7.14 -12.45
CA MET A 147 10.03 -8.55 -12.23
C MET A 147 11.05 -9.52 -12.86
N GLY A 148 11.94 -9.04 -13.69
CA GLY A 148 12.93 -9.87 -14.42
C GLY A 148 14.36 -9.75 -13.91
N MET A 149 14.66 -8.80 -13.05
CA MET A 149 16.00 -8.51 -12.57
C MET A 149 16.06 -8.48 -11.03
N ARG A 150 17.22 -8.29 -10.43
CA ARG A 150 17.57 -8.37 -9.00
C ARG A 150 16.67 -7.63 -7.99
N ASP A 151 15.62 -6.96 -8.43
CA ASP A 151 14.78 -6.08 -7.62
C ASP A 151 13.30 -6.52 -7.53
N GLY A 152 12.98 -7.79 -7.72
CA GLY A 152 11.61 -8.30 -7.64
C GLY A 152 10.85 -7.89 -6.37
N LYS A 153 9.55 -8.21 -6.29
CA LYS A 153 8.71 -7.93 -5.11
C LYS A 153 9.39 -8.37 -3.83
N LEU A 154 9.28 -7.57 -2.77
CA LEU A 154 9.81 -7.93 -1.45
C LEU A 154 9.13 -9.16 -0.88
N THR A 155 7.80 -9.22 -1.03
CA THR A 155 6.94 -10.33 -0.60
C THR A 155 5.62 -10.36 -1.36
N THR A 156 4.78 -11.33 -1.07
CA THR A 156 3.41 -11.46 -1.57
C THR A 156 2.43 -11.67 -0.42
N MET A 157 1.14 -11.48 -0.70
CA MET A 157 0.07 -11.77 0.28
C MET A 157 0.13 -13.22 0.77
N GLU A 158 0.43 -14.17 -0.13
CA GLU A 158 0.55 -15.59 0.20
C GLU A 158 1.72 -15.85 1.16
N LEU A 159 2.87 -15.19 0.94
CA LEU A 159 4.03 -15.33 1.81
C LEU A 159 3.79 -14.71 3.19
N ILE A 160 3.13 -13.55 3.26
CA ILE A 160 2.72 -12.94 4.53
C ILE A 160 1.73 -13.86 5.26
N ALA A 161 0.73 -14.38 4.57
CA ALA A 161 -0.23 -15.30 5.16
C ALA A 161 0.43 -16.59 5.69
N ALA A 162 1.33 -17.19 4.89
CA ALA A 162 2.08 -18.38 5.29
C ALA A 162 2.99 -18.10 6.51
N TYR A 163 3.61 -16.93 6.59
CA TYR A 163 4.42 -16.52 7.74
C TYR A 163 3.56 -16.35 9.00
N ILE A 164 2.38 -15.74 8.88
CA ILE A 164 1.40 -15.59 9.97
C ILE A 164 1.00 -16.97 10.51
N GLU A 165 0.73 -17.95 9.66
CA GLU A 165 0.37 -19.31 10.09
C GLU A 165 1.53 -20.02 10.83
N LYS A 166 2.77 -19.77 10.43
CA LYS A 166 3.97 -20.31 11.10
C LYS A 166 4.32 -19.59 12.42
N SER A 167 3.63 -18.49 12.75
CA SER A 167 3.94 -17.61 13.88
C SER A 167 2.83 -17.57 14.95
N PRO A 168 2.24 -18.70 15.39
CA PRO A 168 1.04 -18.69 16.24
C PRO A 168 1.25 -18.08 17.63
N LYS A 169 2.51 -18.01 18.10
CA LYS A 169 2.88 -17.44 19.41
C LYS A 169 3.19 -15.94 19.33
N VAL A 170 3.22 -15.34 18.15
CA VAL A 170 3.42 -13.90 17.98
C VAL A 170 2.13 -13.18 18.38
N ARG A 171 2.29 -12.04 19.04
CA ARG A 171 1.16 -11.23 19.47
C ARG A 171 0.38 -10.67 18.28
N ASP A 172 -0.92 -10.44 18.45
CA ASP A 172 -1.82 -9.82 17.47
C ASP A 172 -2.02 -10.58 16.13
N ILE A 173 -1.76 -11.89 16.09
CA ILE A 173 -1.94 -12.73 14.88
C ILE A 173 -3.36 -12.65 14.31
N ALA A 174 -4.40 -12.66 15.16
CA ALA A 174 -5.78 -12.52 14.68
C ALA A 174 -6.03 -11.14 14.03
N LYS A 175 -5.45 -10.06 14.60
CA LYS A 175 -5.49 -8.72 14.02
C LYS A 175 -4.75 -8.69 12.68
N ALA A 176 -3.57 -9.32 12.59
CA ALA A 176 -2.79 -9.41 11.36
C ALA A 176 -3.57 -10.10 10.22
N LYS A 177 -4.17 -11.26 10.48
CA LYS A 177 -5.04 -11.95 9.51
C LYS A 177 -6.19 -11.07 9.03
N ALA A 178 -6.84 -10.36 9.96
CA ALA A 178 -7.97 -9.49 9.63
C ALA A 178 -7.55 -8.26 8.81
N LEU A 179 -6.37 -7.68 9.06
CA LEU A 179 -5.86 -6.51 8.34
C LEU A 179 -5.26 -6.89 6.98
N LEU A 180 -4.60 -8.04 6.88
CA LEU A 180 -4.06 -8.55 5.63
C LEU A 180 -5.15 -8.68 4.54
N ALA A 181 -6.38 -9.02 4.91
CA ALA A 181 -7.52 -9.09 3.98
C ALA A 181 -7.86 -7.77 3.27
N TYR A 182 -7.29 -6.64 3.71
CA TYR A 182 -7.45 -5.32 3.09
C TYR A 182 -6.24 -4.87 2.29
N VAL A 183 -5.16 -5.62 2.29
CA VAL A 183 -4.00 -5.36 1.44
C VAL A 183 -4.30 -5.79 0.01
N ILE A 184 -3.88 -5.00 -0.95
CA ILE A 184 -3.98 -5.29 -2.38
C ILE A 184 -2.59 -5.11 -2.99
N GLU A 185 -2.11 -6.14 -3.66
CA GLU A 185 -0.77 -6.16 -4.26
C GLU A 185 -0.67 -5.36 -5.55
N GLY A 186 0.58 -5.05 -5.92
CA GLY A 186 0.90 -4.57 -7.26
C GLY A 186 0.65 -3.08 -7.45
N SER A 187 0.67 -2.28 -6.37
CA SER A 187 0.73 -0.83 -6.48
C SER A 187 2.05 -0.39 -7.10
N ARG A 188 2.03 0.63 -7.94
CA ARG A 188 3.20 1.18 -8.63
C ARG A 188 3.67 2.50 -8.07
N SER A 189 2.92 3.05 -7.12
CA SER A 189 3.32 4.25 -6.39
C SER A 189 2.66 4.32 -5.01
N PRO A 190 3.24 5.07 -4.05
CA PRO A 190 2.61 5.36 -2.76
C PRO A 190 1.23 6.01 -2.91
N ARG A 191 1.06 6.87 -3.91
CA ARG A 191 -0.22 7.53 -4.19
C ARG A 191 -1.30 6.57 -4.62
N GLU A 192 -0.99 5.63 -5.51
CA GLU A 192 -1.94 4.58 -5.89
C GLU A 192 -2.37 3.76 -4.68
N SER A 193 -1.41 3.35 -3.81
CA SER A 193 -1.70 2.64 -2.56
C SER A 193 -2.67 3.44 -1.68
N GLY A 194 -2.34 4.70 -1.41
CA GLY A 194 -3.14 5.60 -0.57
C GLY A 194 -4.55 5.85 -1.11
N LEU A 195 -4.67 6.15 -2.40
CA LEU A 195 -5.95 6.36 -3.08
C LEU A 195 -6.80 5.09 -3.08
N CYS A 196 -6.18 3.92 -3.36
CA CYS A 196 -6.86 2.64 -3.30
C CYS A 196 -7.42 2.37 -1.90
N MET A 197 -6.63 2.58 -0.85
CA MET A 197 -7.08 2.44 0.54
C MET A 197 -8.21 3.42 0.87
N PHE A 198 -8.06 4.69 0.52
CA PHE A 198 -9.06 5.72 0.80
C PHE A 198 -10.41 5.41 0.15
N MET A 199 -10.41 4.88 -1.07
CA MET A 199 -11.61 4.54 -1.82
C MET A 199 -12.24 3.20 -1.39
N SER A 200 -11.42 2.19 -1.07
CA SER A 200 -11.90 0.81 -0.89
C SER A 200 -12.10 0.39 0.57
N LEU A 201 -11.32 0.92 1.52
CA LEU A 201 -11.41 0.50 2.92
C LEU A 201 -12.79 0.78 3.52
N PRO A 202 -13.25 -0.08 4.46
CA PRO A 202 -14.47 0.17 5.20
C PRO A 202 -14.45 1.47 6.01
N ALA A 203 -15.61 2.07 6.24
CA ALA A 203 -15.77 3.30 7.02
C ALA A 203 -15.19 3.22 8.45
N ARG A 204 -15.11 2.01 9.03
CA ARG A 204 -14.45 1.81 10.34
C ARG A 204 -12.96 2.14 10.33
N TYR A 205 -12.31 2.09 9.18
CA TYR A 205 -10.91 2.48 8.96
C TYR A 205 -10.78 3.84 8.24
N GLY A 206 -11.89 4.55 8.04
CA GLY A 206 -11.92 5.85 7.37
C GLY A 206 -12.14 5.82 5.87
N GLY A 207 -12.20 4.65 5.23
CA GLY A 207 -12.41 4.54 3.79
C GLY A 207 -13.86 4.76 3.35
N TYR A 208 -14.04 4.87 2.04
CA TYR A 208 -15.35 5.09 1.42
C TYR A 208 -16.13 3.81 1.17
N ALA A 209 -15.51 2.63 1.19
CA ALA A 209 -16.12 1.34 0.86
C ALA A 209 -16.81 1.35 -0.50
N LEU A 210 -16.19 1.94 -1.52
CA LEU A 210 -16.80 2.13 -2.85
C LEU A 210 -17.01 0.80 -3.58
N GLY A 211 -16.17 -0.20 -3.33
CA GLY A 211 -16.27 -1.50 -3.97
C GLY A 211 -15.06 -2.37 -3.68
N LYS A 212 -14.99 -3.54 -4.34
CA LYS A 212 -13.78 -4.35 -4.39
C LYS A 212 -12.79 -3.64 -5.32
N ALA A 213 -11.59 -3.40 -4.82
CA ALA A 213 -10.54 -2.77 -5.59
C ALA A 213 -9.54 -3.82 -6.14
N GLU A 214 -8.99 -3.51 -7.31
CA GLU A 214 -7.88 -4.21 -7.95
C GLU A 214 -6.93 -3.13 -8.48
N LEU A 215 -5.62 -3.30 -8.29
CA LEU A 215 -4.60 -2.37 -8.78
C LEU A 215 -4.05 -2.85 -10.12
N ASN A 216 -3.79 -1.93 -11.02
CA ASN A 216 -3.12 -2.15 -12.30
C ASN A 216 -3.71 -3.31 -13.12
N LYS A 217 -5.04 -3.47 -13.09
CA LYS A 217 -5.76 -4.51 -13.82
C LYS A 217 -5.71 -4.27 -15.32
N LYS A 218 -5.32 -5.29 -16.07
CA LYS A 218 -5.25 -5.22 -17.55
C LYS A 218 -6.63 -5.34 -18.17
N TYR A 219 -6.92 -4.44 -19.11
CA TYR A 219 -8.08 -4.45 -19.98
C TYR A 219 -7.65 -4.56 -21.44
N PHE A 220 -8.32 -5.41 -22.19
CA PHE A 220 -8.10 -5.58 -23.61
C PHE A 220 -9.29 -5.00 -24.39
N ILE A 221 -9.07 -3.86 -25.05
CA ILE A 221 -10.09 -3.13 -25.78
C ILE A 221 -9.96 -3.47 -27.27
N ARG A 222 -11.05 -3.92 -27.87
CA ARG A 222 -11.10 -4.16 -29.32
C ARG A 222 -11.54 -2.88 -30.01
N ASP A 223 -10.60 -2.22 -30.65
CA ASP A 223 -10.84 -1.06 -31.50
C ASP A 223 -10.83 -1.47 -32.96
N GLY A 224 -11.92 -1.19 -33.66
CA GLY A 224 -12.08 -1.56 -35.06
C GLY A 224 -12.37 -0.33 -35.92
N TYR A 225 -11.56 -0.11 -36.94
CA TYR A 225 -11.82 0.93 -37.94
C TYR A 225 -11.86 0.35 -39.36
N ASN A 226 -12.62 1.01 -40.23
CA ASN A 226 -12.71 0.65 -41.61
C ASN A 226 -11.67 1.46 -42.42
N ASP A 227 -10.73 0.75 -43.05
CA ASP A 227 -9.76 1.31 -43.99
C ASP A 227 -10.27 1.05 -45.40
N GLY A 228 -11.23 1.87 -45.84
CA GLY A 228 -11.84 1.82 -47.17
C GLY A 228 -12.52 0.50 -47.53
N ARG A 229 -11.78 -0.57 -47.69
CA ARG A 229 -12.31 -1.90 -48.13
C ARG A 229 -12.15 -3.03 -47.11
N LYS A 230 -11.40 -2.81 -46.03
CA LYS A 230 -11.11 -3.85 -45.02
C LYS A 230 -11.33 -3.32 -43.62
N ARG A 231 -12.03 -4.11 -42.77
CA ARG A 231 -12.11 -3.86 -41.35
C ARG A 231 -10.78 -4.26 -40.71
N LYS A 232 -10.07 -3.28 -40.17
CA LYS A 232 -8.88 -3.54 -39.32
C LYS A 232 -9.30 -3.56 -37.88
N LEU A 233 -8.89 -4.61 -37.18
CA LEU A 233 -9.14 -4.78 -35.74
C LEU A 233 -7.80 -4.61 -35.02
N ARG A 234 -7.76 -3.68 -34.07
CA ARG A 234 -6.65 -3.49 -33.14
C ARG A 234 -7.08 -3.90 -31.74
N VAL A 235 -6.24 -4.64 -31.03
CA VAL A 235 -6.42 -4.92 -29.60
C VAL A 235 -5.48 -4.02 -28.82
N LEU A 236 -6.04 -3.18 -27.97
CA LEU A 236 -5.32 -2.24 -27.14
C LEU A 236 -5.29 -2.76 -25.71
N GLU A 237 -4.11 -2.90 -25.13
CA GLU A 237 -3.96 -3.16 -23.69
C GLU A 237 -3.99 -1.84 -22.93
N ARG A 238 -4.88 -1.73 -21.97
CA ARG A 238 -4.99 -0.58 -21.05
C ARG A 238 -5.00 -1.07 -19.62
N MET A 239 -4.37 -0.32 -18.73
CA MET A 239 -4.18 -0.70 -17.35
C MET A 239 -4.40 0.53 -16.47
N PRO A 240 -5.63 0.76 -15.98
CA PRO A 240 -5.92 1.82 -15.02
C PRO A 240 -5.26 1.49 -13.68
N ASP A 241 -4.86 2.52 -12.94
CA ASP A 241 -4.18 2.37 -11.66
C ASP A 241 -5.08 1.68 -10.65
N ILE A 242 -6.36 2.05 -10.57
CA ILE A 242 -7.34 1.47 -9.66
C ILE A 242 -8.60 1.08 -10.42
N THR A 243 -9.02 -0.17 -10.25
CA THR A 243 -10.33 -0.66 -10.70
C THR A 243 -11.20 -0.90 -9.48
N LEU A 244 -12.37 -0.27 -9.41
CA LEU A 244 -13.37 -0.47 -8.37
C LEU A 244 -14.59 -1.17 -8.96
N THR A 245 -14.97 -2.32 -8.39
CA THR A 245 -16.16 -3.06 -8.80
C THR A 245 -17.15 -3.19 -7.66
N ALA A 246 -18.44 -2.96 -7.93
CA ALA A 246 -19.48 -3.01 -6.91
C ALA A 246 -20.81 -3.48 -7.47
N LYS A 247 -21.60 -4.19 -6.65
CA LYS A 247 -23.03 -4.38 -6.90
C LYS A 247 -23.79 -3.13 -6.49
N ALA A 248 -24.78 -2.74 -7.29
CA ALA A 248 -25.64 -1.59 -6.99
C ALA A 248 -26.40 -1.81 -5.67
N GLU A 249 -26.40 -0.81 -4.81
CA GLU A 249 -27.20 -0.77 -3.57
C GLU A 249 -28.36 0.21 -3.67
N VAL A 250 -28.33 1.11 -4.68
CA VAL A 250 -29.37 2.09 -4.99
C VAL A 250 -29.83 1.85 -6.43
N GLY A 251 -31.14 1.92 -6.65
CA GLY A 251 -31.70 1.67 -7.98
C GLY A 251 -31.70 0.19 -8.37
N VAL A 252 -31.83 -0.70 -7.40
CA VAL A 252 -31.87 -2.17 -7.60
C VAL A 252 -33.01 -2.57 -8.56
N ASP A 253 -34.11 -1.83 -8.57
CA ASP A 253 -35.22 -2.07 -9.52
C ASP A 253 -34.79 -1.90 -10.98
N LYS A 254 -33.87 -0.94 -11.24
CA LYS A 254 -33.29 -0.74 -12.59
C LYS A 254 -32.39 -1.91 -13.00
N VAL A 255 -31.66 -2.50 -12.05
CA VAL A 255 -30.87 -3.70 -12.28
C VAL A 255 -31.79 -4.88 -12.63
N ARG A 256 -32.85 -5.07 -11.86
CA ARG A 256 -33.87 -6.12 -12.12
C ARG A 256 -34.58 -5.95 -13.46
N ALA A 257 -34.79 -4.68 -13.86
CA ALA A 257 -35.40 -4.35 -15.15
C ALA A 257 -34.40 -4.42 -16.33
N GLY A 258 -33.14 -4.79 -16.10
CA GLY A 258 -32.11 -4.84 -17.13
C GLY A 258 -31.61 -3.46 -17.62
N LEU A 259 -31.99 -2.38 -16.93
CA LEU A 259 -31.63 -0.99 -17.28
C LEU A 259 -30.26 -0.58 -16.71
N LEU A 260 -29.72 -1.36 -15.76
CA LEU A 260 -28.39 -1.19 -15.18
C LEU A 260 -27.68 -2.55 -15.09
N PRO A 261 -26.35 -2.63 -15.28
CA PRO A 261 -25.57 -3.85 -15.05
C PRO A 261 -25.67 -4.28 -13.57
N GLU A 262 -25.59 -5.57 -13.31
CA GLU A 262 -25.53 -6.11 -11.94
C GLU A 262 -24.26 -5.66 -11.21
N VAL A 263 -23.15 -5.64 -11.93
CA VAL A 263 -21.85 -5.17 -11.44
C VAL A 263 -21.46 -3.90 -12.18
N LEU A 264 -21.20 -2.87 -11.43
CA LEU A 264 -20.77 -1.57 -11.90
C LEU A 264 -19.26 -1.41 -11.66
N THR A 265 -18.57 -0.79 -12.61
CA THR A 265 -17.13 -0.60 -12.57
C THR A 265 -16.77 0.88 -12.67
N ALA A 266 -15.86 1.32 -11.82
CA ALA A 266 -15.18 2.61 -11.95
C ALA A 266 -13.68 2.38 -12.12
N LEU A 267 -13.09 3.00 -13.11
CA LEU A 267 -11.66 3.04 -13.35
C LEU A 267 -11.14 4.40 -12.89
N VAL A 268 -10.03 4.38 -12.18
CA VAL A 268 -9.41 5.60 -11.66
C VAL A 268 -7.94 5.59 -12.00
N ASP A 269 -7.48 6.63 -12.67
CA ASP A 269 -6.07 6.89 -12.93
C ASP A 269 -5.59 8.06 -12.07
N TYR A 270 -4.39 7.95 -11.52
CA TYR A 270 -3.70 9.05 -10.85
C TYR A 270 -2.78 9.76 -11.83
N ASP A 271 -3.03 11.04 -12.03
CA ASP A 271 -2.24 11.90 -12.90
C ASP A 271 -1.33 12.79 -12.05
N SER A 272 -0.01 12.49 -12.05
CA SER A 272 0.98 13.28 -11.32
C SER A 272 1.49 14.42 -12.18
N ASP A 273 1.40 15.65 -11.68
CA ASP A 273 1.89 16.87 -12.35
C ASP A 273 3.42 16.86 -12.61
N ALA A 274 4.17 15.98 -11.92
CA ALA A 274 5.63 15.86 -12.02
C ALA A 274 6.16 15.39 -13.40
N ILE A 275 5.27 15.04 -14.33
CA ILE A 275 5.66 14.50 -15.65
C ILE A 275 5.14 15.39 -16.80
N HIS A 276 4.74 16.62 -16.54
CA HIS A 276 4.21 17.54 -17.57
C HIS A 276 5.32 18.23 -18.37
N ASP A 277 5.91 17.52 -19.32
CA ASP A 277 6.64 18.14 -20.42
C ASP A 277 6.20 17.50 -21.74
N GLY A 278 5.31 18.20 -22.44
CA GLY A 278 5.04 17.97 -23.86
C GLY A 278 3.57 17.77 -24.27
N SER A 279 3.19 18.46 -25.34
CA SER A 279 1.88 18.34 -26.03
C SER A 279 1.51 16.89 -26.38
N ASP A 280 2.50 16.06 -26.68
CA ASP A 280 2.31 14.66 -27.09
C ASP A 280 1.72 13.79 -25.97
N LYS A 281 1.99 14.10 -24.70
CA LYS A 281 1.44 13.36 -23.57
C LYS A 281 -0.04 13.68 -23.36
N ILE A 282 -0.41 14.95 -23.46
CA ILE A 282 -1.82 15.38 -23.34
C ILE A 282 -2.70 14.65 -24.38
N HIS A 283 -2.20 14.51 -25.61
CA HIS A 283 -2.90 13.77 -26.65
C HIS A 283 -3.02 12.28 -26.34
N LYS A 284 -1.95 11.63 -25.87
CA LYS A 284 -1.96 10.19 -25.49
C LYS A 284 -2.89 9.92 -24.32
N ASP A 285 -2.94 10.79 -23.31
CA ASP A 285 -3.80 10.64 -22.15
C ASP A 285 -5.28 10.86 -22.52
N ALA A 286 -5.57 11.81 -23.42
CA ALA A 286 -6.91 11.99 -23.98
C ALA A 286 -7.37 10.78 -24.81
N GLU A 287 -6.47 10.21 -25.63
CA GLU A 287 -6.74 9.00 -26.41
C GLU A 287 -6.99 7.80 -25.47
N ARG A 288 -6.12 7.56 -24.48
CA ARG A 288 -6.28 6.53 -23.47
C ARG A 288 -7.63 6.63 -22.72
N ARG A 289 -8.02 7.86 -22.38
CA ARG A 289 -9.32 8.12 -21.72
C ARG A 289 -10.49 7.73 -22.64
N ASN A 290 -10.45 8.14 -23.89
CA ASN A 290 -11.49 7.82 -24.87
C ASN A 290 -11.61 6.31 -25.09
N GLU A 291 -10.48 5.60 -25.18
CA GLU A 291 -10.46 4.15 -25.33
C GLU A 291 -11.06 3.41 -24.11
N LEU A 292 -10.71 3.83 -22.89
CA LEU A 292 -11.29 3.23 -21.70
C LEU A 292 -12.81 3.50 -21.55
N GLN A 293 -13.31 4.60 -22.12
CA GLN A 293 -14.75 4.89 -22.19
C GLN A 293 -15.50 3.99 -23.17
N LEU A 294 -14.81 3.29 -24.10
CA LEU A 294 -15.43 2.29 -24.97
C LEU A 294 -15.87 1.03 -24.21
N LEU A 295 -15.38 0.83 -23.00
CA LEU A 295 -15.80 -0.28 -22.15
C LEU A 295 -17.23 -0.01 -21.64
N ASN A 296 -18.18 -0.84 -22.05
CA ASN A 296 -19.58 -0.70 -21.67
C ASN A 296 -19.78 -0.83 -20.16
N GLY A 297 -20.57 0.06 -19.57
CA GLY A 297 -20.91 0.04 -18.13
C GLY A 297 -19.80 0.47 -17.20
N VAL A 298 -18.73 1.06 -17.74
CA VAL A 298 -17.57 1.52 -16.99
C VAL A 298 -17.59 3.05 -16.86
N ALA A 299 -17.35 3.56 -15.66
CA ALA A 299 -17.13 4.99 -15.42
C ALA A 299 -15.63 5.24 -15.23
N TYR A 300 -15.07 6.19 -15.95
CA TYR A 300 -13.66 6.56 -15.87
C TYR A 300 -13.48 7.89 -15.13
N PHE A 301 -12.48 7.94 -14.24
CA PHE A 301 -12.11 9.10 -13.45
C PHE A 301 -10.60 9.31 -13.48
N THR A 302 -10.17 10.56 -13.45
CA THR A 302 -8.77 10.94 -13.22
C THR A 302 -8.69 11.68 -11.88
N VAL A 303 -7.64 11.40 -11.11
CA VAL A 303 -7.30 12.09 -9.87
C VAL A 303 -5.99 12.82 -10.09
N THR A 304 -6.01 14.15 -10.11
CA THR A 304 -4.79 14.95 -10.20
C THR A 304 -4.10 15.09 -8.84
N THR A 305 -2.83 15.48 -8.82
CA THR A 305 -2.09 15.78 -7.59
C THR A 305 -2.83 16.81 -6.72
N ASP A 306 -3.35 17.88 -7.33
CA ASP A 306 -4.14 18.90 -6.62
C ASP A 306 -5.42 18.31 -5.98
N GLN A 307 -6.10 17.41 -6.68
CA GLN A 307 -7.29 16.74 -6.13
C GLN A 307 -6.95 15.76 -5.01
N ALA A 308 -5.84 15.04 -5.11
CA ALA A 308 -5.42 14.10 -4.07
C ALA A 308 -4.96 14.83 -2.81
N SER A 309 -4.22 15.94 -2.96
CA SER A 309 -3.63 16.71 -1.86
C SER A 309 -4.62 17.64 -1.14
N ASP A 310 -5.82 17.85 -1.70
CA ASP A 310 -6.91 18.59 -1.08
C ASP A 310 -7.99 17.61 -0.60
N TYR A 311 -8.13 17.47 0.72
CA TYR A 311 -9.09 16.55 1.32
C TYR A 311 -10.52 16.73 0.80
N GLU A 312 -11.01 17.97 0.69
CA GLU A 312 -12.38 18.22 0.26
C GLU A 312 -12.60 17.90 -1.22
N LYS A 313 -11.60 18.17 -2.08
CA LYS A 313 -11.65 17.81 -3.50
C LYS A 313 -11.71 16.30 -3.67
N LEU A 314 -10.88 15.56 -2.92
CA LEU A 314 -10.87 14.10 -2.95
C LEU A 314 -12.19 13.51 -2.42
N VAL A 315 -12.73 14.06 -1.32
CA VAL A 315 -14.06 13.69 -0.80
C VAL A 315 -15.13 13.86 -1.87
N ARG A 316 -15.17 15.03 -2.53
CA ARG A 316 -16.13 15.30 -3.62
C ARG A 316 -16.00 14.31 -4.78
N LEU A 317 -14.76 13.93 -5.13
CA LEU A 317 -14.51 12.92 -6.17
C LEU A 317 -15.06 11.55 -5.74
N CYS A 318 -14.73 11.09 -4.53
CA CYS A 318 -15.24 9.83 -3.99
C CYS A 318 -16.78 9.79 -3.95
N GLU A 319 -17.43 10.91 -3.63
CA GLU A 319 -18.91 11.01 -3.68
C GLU A 319 -19.47 10.93 -5.11
N ARG A 320 -18.72 11.42 -6.12
CA ARG A 320 -19.10 11.23 -7.54
C ARG A 320 -18.96 9.76 -7.95
N ILE A 321 -17.84 9.10 -7.61
CA ILE A 321 -17.62 7.67 -7.86
C ILE A 321 -18.70 6.84 -7.15
N ARG A 322 -19.00 7.12 -5.87
CA ARG A 322 -20.05 6.45 -5.11
C ARG A 322 -21.40 6.49 -5.83
N ARG A 323 -21.80 7.67 -6.34
CA ARG A 323 -23.06 7.82 -7.10
C ARG A 323 -23.06 7.03 -8.40
N LYS A 324 -21.92 7.01 -9.13
CA LYS A 324 -21.79 6.24 -10.38
C LYS A 324 -21.83 4.73 -10.14
N LEU A 325 -21.28 4.27 -9.03
CA LEU A 325 -21.36 2.87 -8.59
C LEU A 325 -22.67 2.51 -7.88
N HIS A 326 -23.62 3.41 -7.83
CA HIS A 326 -24.93 3.22 -7.15
C HIS A 326 -24.78 2.67 -5.71
N ARG A 327 -23.77 3.15 -4.98
CA ARG A 327 -23.50 2.74 -3.60
C ARG A 327 -24.24 3.64 -2.61
N ASN A 328 -24.69 3.05 -1.51
CA ASN A 328 -25.26 3.79 -0.40
C ASN A 328 -24.21 4.70 0.25
N LYS A 329 -24.67 5.83 0.81
CA LYS A 329 -23.82 6.68 1.63
C LYS A 329 -23.39 5.94 2.89
N ARG A 330 -22.12 5.99 3.23
CA ARG A 330 -21.59 5.40 4.46
C ARG A 330 -21.35 6.49 5.52
N PRO A 331 -21.58 6.20 6.81
CA PRO A 331 -22.15 4.97 7.36
C PRO A 331 -23.64 4.81 7.09
N VAL A 332 -24.10 3.55 7.06
CA VAL A 332 -25.54 3.25 7.05
C VAL A 332 -26.03 3.32 8.50
N PHE A 333 -27.01 4.17 8.75
CA PHE A 333 -27.54 4.35 10.10
C PHE A 333 -28.60 3.28 10.44
N ASN A 334 -28.56 2.81 11.69
CA ASN A 334 -29.66 2.06 12.24
C ASN A 334 -30.88 2.97 12.35
N ARG A 335 -32.07 2.48 11.97
CA ARG A 335 -33.34 3.23 12.07
C ARG A 335 -33.65 3.68 13.51
N ALA A 336 -33.18 2.94 14.51
CA ALA A 336 -33.33 3.28 15.95
C ALA A 336 -32.46 4.45 16.41
N MET A 337 -31.48 4.91 15.63
CA MET A 337 -30.62 6.03 16.02
C MET A 337 -31.40 7.36 15.97
N ASN A 338 -31.35 8.13 17.06
CA ASN A 338 -31.80 9.50 17.08
C ASN A 338 -30.85 10.44 16.33
N GLU A 339 -31.24 11.68 16.12
CA GLU A 339 -30.49 12.67 15.32
C GLU A 339 -29.09 12.93 15.91
N LYS A 340 -28.97 13.10 17.22
CA LYS A 340 -27.70 13.30 17.90
C LYS A 340 -26.74 12.11 17.71
N GLN A 341 -27.26 10.89 17.81
CA GLN A 341 -26.47 9.67 17.59
C GLN A 341 -25.98 9.57 16.13
N ARG A 342 -26.83 9.92 15.17
CA ARG A 342 -26.47 9.97 13.74
C ARG A 342 -25.38 11.01 13.47
N TYR A 343 -25.52 12.20 14.04
CA TYR A 343 -24.52 13.26 13.95
C TYR A 343 -23.16 12.82 14.52
N LEU A 344 -23.15 12.25 15.72
CA LEU A 344 -21.92 11.74 16.35
C LEU A 344 -21.27 10.61 15.54
N ALA A 345 -22.07 9.72 14.95
CA ALA A 345 -21.57 8.65 14.10
C ALA A 345 -20.92 9.19 12.82
N LEU A 346 -21.54 10.21 12.19
CA LEU A 346 -20.97 10.91 11.04
C LEU A 346 -19.64 11.59 11.40
N ALA A 347 -19.62 12.36 12.49
CA ALA A 347 -18.42 13.06 12.94
C ALA A 347 -17.26 12.09 13.17
N ARG A 348 -17.52 10.94 13.82
CA ARG A 348 -16.51 9.89 14.03
C ARG A 348 -15.96 9.32 12.72
N VAL A 349 -16.82 9.10 11.73
CA VAL A 349 -16.37 8.59 10.42
C VAL A 349 -15.56 9.65 9.69
N GLU A 350 -15.97 10.91 9.71
CA GLU A 350 -15.22 12.00 9.08
C GLU A 350 -13.83 12.20 9.74
N THR A 351 -13.75 12.15 11.07
CA THR A 351 -12.46 12.20 11.79
C THR A 351 -11.52 11.05 11.35
N LYS A 352 -12.06 9.82 11.27
CA LYS A 352 -11.26 8.67 10.81
C LYS A 352 -10.85 8.80 9.34
N ARG A 353 -11.73 9.36 8.50
CA ARG A 353 -11.46 9.58 7.08
C ARG A 353 -10.37 10.63 6.87
N PHE A 354 -10.44 11.72 7.60
CA PHE A 354 -9.42 12.74 7.58
C PHE A 354 -8.07 12.19 8.07
N LYS A 355 -8.07 11.42 9.19
CA LYS A 355 -6.87 10.75 9.66
C LYS A 355 -6.29 9.77 8.62
N LEU A 356 -7.14 8.96 7.98
CA LEU A 356 -6.69 8.05 6.92
C LEU A 356 -6.04 8.83 5.78
N TRP A 357 -6.69 9.90 5.30
CA TRP A 357 -6.14 10.76 4.24
C TRP A 357 -4.77 11.34 4.64
N GLN A 358 -4.63 11.87 5.86
CA GLN A 358 -3.35 12.35 6.37
C GLN A 358 -2.29 11.26 6.36
N THR A 359 -2.61 10.06 6.85
CA THR A 359 -1.67 8.95 6.97
C THR A 359 -1.20 8.44 5.61
N VAL A 360 -2.12 8.24 4.64
CA VAL A 360 -1.80 7.48 3.41
C VAL A 360 -1.66 8.35 2.16
N ILE A 361 -2.05 9.62 2.23
CA ILE A 361 -1.98 10.52 1.08
C ILE A 361 -1.14 11.76 1.38
N GLU A 362 -1.40 12.49 2.47
CA GLU A 362 -0.68 13.73 2.79
C GLU A 362 0.74 13.44 3.28
N ALA A 363 0.89 12.55 4.22
CA ALA A 363 2.18 12.31 4.88
C ALA A 363 3.23 11.65 3.97
N HIS A 364 2.86 11.17 2.77
CA HIS A 364 3.73 10.41 1.85
C HIS A 364 4.67 9.49 2.59
N LEU A 365 4.10 8.63 3.44
CA LEU A 365 4.91 7.72 4.25
C LEU A 365 6.31 8.25 4.56
N ARG A 366 6.39 9.05 5.56
CA ARG A 366 7.60 9.13 6.35
C ARG A 366 7.60 7.87 7.20
N TRP A 367 8.19 6.82 6.68
CA TRP A 367 8.60 5.70 7.53
C TRP A 367 9.61 6.19 8.53
#